data_55b54d17b498303ac2c8de5945800dd6
#
_entry.id   55b54d17b498303ac2c8de5945800dd6
#
_cell.length_a   1.000
_cell.length_b   1.000
_cell.length_c   1.000
_cell.angle_alpha   90.00
_cell.angle_beta   90.00
_cell.angle_gamma   90.00
#
_symmetry.space_group_name_H-M   'P 1'
#
loop_
_entity.id
_entity.type
_entity.pdbx_description
1 polymer ?
#
loop_
_entity_poly.entity_id
_entity_poly.type
_entity_poly.pdbx_seq_one_letter_code
_entity_poly.pdbx_strand_id
1 'polypeptide(L)'
;LSHGPKEKKESDQVDNVGSAEDSKTSKSESDYLINLNNLAKEKKIDSLIGRKLEVERKIQILSRRTKNNPLLVGESGVGKTAIAEGMACLINEGKVPEIIKDTTVYALDIAALIAGTKYRGDFEKRLKAVISFLKKQNKPILFIDEIHTIIGAGSASGGSMDVSNLLKPALARGEIRCIGSTTFQEYRGIFNQNQALSRRFQKIDVNEPNFDDCMEIISGLKPIYESYHNVNFSNESIQAAIELSSKYMNDRFLPDKAIDVIDETGSMLNIERNNNKKVNVQKKHIEKTISKITKIPEQSITAADKKSLKALEENLKRVIFGQNHAVETLSNAIKLSRVGLR
;
A
#
# COMPACT_ATOMS: atom_id res chain seq x y z
N LEU A 1 -67.51 8.93 64.30
CA LEU A 1 -67.80 7.55 63.96
C LEU A 1 -66.86 7.16 62.79
N SER A 2 -65.80 6.54 63.06
CA SER A 2 -65.55 5.14 63.37
C SER A 2 -64.90 4.39 62.22
N HIS A 3 -63.88 3.74 62.53
CA HIS A 3 -63.27 2.59 61.91
C HIS A 3 -62.26 2.78 60.75
N GLY A 4 -60.98 2.67 61.13
CA GLY A 4 -59.89 2.30 60.21
C GLY A 4 -59.89 0.77 59.97
N PRO A 5 -59.27 0.33 58.88
CA PRO A 5 -58.80 -1.03 58.80
C PRO A 5 -57.27 -1.13 58.67
N LYS A 6 -56.86 -2.18 59.26
CA LYS A 6 -55.64 -2.87 59.49
C LYS A 6 -54.65 -2.85 58.29
N GLU A 7 -53.38 -2.58 58.65
CA GLU A 7 -52.22 -2.90 57.90
C GLU A 7 -52.09 -4.38 57.54
N LYS A 8 -51.88 -4.67 56.25
CA LYS A 8 -51.25 -5.89 55.76
C LYS A 8 -49.87 -5.57 55.19
N LYS A 9 -48.86 -6.13 55.81
CA LYS A 9 -47.52 -6.19 55.27
C LYS A 9 -47.54 -7.01 53.98
N GLU A 10 -47.18 -6.40 52.82
CA GLU A 10 -46.78 -7.08 51.61
C GLU A 10 -45.30 -6.84 51.41
N SER A 11 -44.63 -7.95 51.20
CA SER A 11 -43.20 -8.08 51.01
C SER A 11 -42.76 -7.42 49.69
N ASP A 12 -41.82 -6.53 49.77
CA ASP A 12 -41.09 -5.97 48.62
C ASP A 12 -40.40 -7.08 47.85
N GLN A 13 -40.95 -7.43 46.69
CA GLN A 13 -40.19 -8.04 45.61
C GLN A 13 -39.50 -6.90 44.82
N VAL A 14 -38.22 -6.78 45.03
CA VAL A 14 -37.36 -5.94 44.20
C VAL A 14 -37.23 -6.60 42.83
N ASP A 15 -37.97 -6.08 41.87
CA ASP A 15 -37.74 -6.39 40.45
C ASP A 15 -36.35 -5.93 40.06
N ASN A 16 -35.48 -6.91 39.93
CA ASN A 16 -34.15 -6.78 39.41
C ASN A 16 -34.28 -6.59 37.89
N VAL A 17 -34.40 -5.34 37.45
CA VAL A 17 -34.27 -4.97 36.03
C VAL A 17 -32.83 -5.22 35.65
N GLY A 18 -32.61 -6.38 35.05
CA GLY A 18 -31.32 -6.74 34.47
C GLY A 18 -30.96 -5.72 33.42
N SER A 19 -29.96 -4.91 33.73
CA SER A 19 -29.18 -4.16 32.77
C SER A 19 -28.59 -5.18 31.79
N ALA A 20 -29.13 -5.19 30.57
CA ALA A 20 -28.50 -5.83 29.44
C ALA A 20 -27.13 -5.09 29.22
N GLU A 21 -26.12 -5.60 29.89
CA GLU A 21 -24.74 -5.25 29.54
C GLU A 21 -24.50 -5.70 28.10
N ASP A 22 -24.37 -4.73 27.21
CA ASP A 22 -23.73 -4.87 25.91
C ASP A 22 -22.47 -5.73 26.07
N SER A 23 -22.54 -6.99 25.72
CA SER A 23 -21.40 -7.87 25.54
C SER A 23 -20.61 -7.39 24.32
N LYS A 24 -19.92 -6.25 24.46
CA LYS A 24 -18.82 -5.87 23.58
C LYS A 24 -17.73 -6.89 23.82
N THR A 25 -17.63 -7.87 22.93
CA THR A 25 -16.46 -8.72 22.77
C THR A 25 -15.25 -7.79 22.72
N SER A 26 -14.51 -7.68 23.82
CA SER A 26 -13.26 -6.94 23.86
C SER A 26 -12.31 -7.65 22.92
N LYS A 27 -12.06 -7.04 21.76
CA LYS A 27 -11.06 -7.53 20.81
C LYS A 27 -9.76 -7.69 21.56
N SER A 28 -9.08 -8.81 21.39
CA SER A 28 -7.76 -9.05 21.96
C SER A 28 -6.74 -8.10 21.36
N GLU A 29 -5.68 -7.81 22.07
CA GLU A 29 -4.58 -6.92 21.62
C GLU A 29 -3.96 -7.41 20.31
N SER A 30 -4.00 -8.72 20.04
CA SER A 30 -3.54 -9.35 18.81
C SER A 30 -4.41 -9.06 17.60
N ASP A 31 -5.69 -8.68 17.80
CA ASP A 31 -6.64 -8.46 16.69
C ASP A 31 -6.33 -7.19 15.88
N TYR A 32 -5.44 -6.32 16.40
CA TYR A 32 -4.94 -5.11 15.73
C TYR A 32 -3.61 -5.33 15.04
N LEU A 33 -3.05 -6.55 15.09
CA LEU A 33 -1.73 -6.87 14.56
C LEU A 33 -1.80 -8.10 13.67
N ILE A 34 -1.23 -7.98 12.49
CA ILE A 34 -1.08 -9.08 11.54
C ILE A 34 0.35 -9.59 11.63
N ASN A 35 0.54 -10.86 11.97
CA ASN A 35 1.87 -11.48 12.02
C ASN A 35 2.31 -11.85 10.60
N LEU A 36 3.21 -11.04 10.01
CA LEU A 36 3.69 -11.23 8.65
C LEU A 36 4.55 -12.51 8.49
N ASN A 37 5.30 -12.90 9.53
CA ASN A 37 6.07 -14.15 9.47
C ASN A 37 5.17 -15.38 9.35
N ASN A 38 4.01 -15.38 10.01
CA ASN A 38 3.04 -16.47 9.86
C ASN A 38 2.41 -16.46 8.46
N LEU A 39 2.02 -15.30 7.94
CA LEU A 39 1.49 -15.20 6.59
C LEU A 39 2.51 -15.66 5.54
N ALA A 40 3.79 -15.32 5.72
CA ALA A 40 4.86 -15.77 4.85
C ALA A 40 5.06 -17.30 4.92
N LYS A 41 4.96 -17.92 6.11
CA LYS A 41 4.98 -19.40 6.25
C LYS A 41 3.81 -20.07 5.55
N GLU A 42 2.63 -19.45 5.60
CA GLU A 42 1.42 -19.91 4.92
C GLU A 42 1.40 -19.61 3.42
N LYS A 43 2.47 -19.00 2.89
CA LYS A 43 2.57 -18.54 1.48
C LYS A 43 1.43 -17.61 1.06
N LYS A 44 0.95 -16.79 1.99
CA LYS A 44 -0.06 -15.76 1.73
C LYS A 44 0.56 -14.40 1.39
N ILE A 45 1.88 -14.30 1.47
CA ILE A 45 2.66 -13.14 1.05
C ILE A 45 3.58 -13.59 -0.08
N ASP A 46 3.63 -12.79 -1.13
CA ASP A 46 4.50 -13.03 -2.27
C ASP A 46 5.98 -12.80 -1.91
N SER A 47 6.86 -13.61 -2.47
CA SER A 47 8.29 -13.42 -2.30
C SER A 47 8.73 -12.09 -2.89
N LEU A 48 9.57 -11.35 -2.17
CA LEU A 48 10.13 -10.10 -2.67
C LEU A 48 11.11 -10.37 -3.81
N ILE A 49 10.86 -9.73 -4.94
CA ILE A 49 11.67 -9.86 -6.15
C ILE A 49 12.33 -8.51 -6.42
N GLY A 50 13.60 -8.54 -6.76
CA GLY A 50 14.38 -7.33 -6.95
C GLY A 50 14.61 -6.55 -5.64
N ARG A 51 14.74 -5.24 -5.71
CA ARG A 51 14.84 -4.31 -4.56
C ARG A 51 15.97 -4.65 -3.56
N LYS A 52 17.07 -5.22 -4.02
CA LYS A 52 18.18 -5.69 -3.17
C LYS A 52 18.78 -4.56 -2.35
N LEU A 53 18.98 -3.38 -2.95
CA LEU A 53 19.59 -2.22 -2.31
C LEU A 53 18.73 -1.69 -1.15
N GLU A 54 17.41 -1.56 -1.38
CA GLU A 54 16.48 -1.09 -0.36
C GLU A 54 16.38 -2.10 0.80
N VAL A 55 16.39 -3.39 0.50
CA VAL A 55 16.39 -4.46 1.50
C VAL A 55 17.66 -4.44 2.34
N GLU A 56 18.83 -4.42 1.71
CA GLU A 56 20.12 -4.35 2.39
C GLU A 56 20.20 -3.11 3.28
N ARG A 57 19.78 -1.96 2.76
CA ARG A 57 19.76 -0.71 3.53
C ARG A 57 18.81 -0.78 4.72
N LYS A 58 17.64 -1.38 4.56
CA LYS A 58 16.67 -1.63 5.64
C LYS A 58 17.28 -2.52 6.73
N ILE A 59 17.92 -3.63 6.35
CA ILE A 59 18.61 -4.54 7.27
C ILE A 59 19.72 -3.80 8.03
N GLN A 60 20.54 -3.02 7.36
CA GLN A 60 21.58 -2.20 7.99
C GLN A 60 21.00 -1.25 9.04
N ILE A 61 19.90 -0.56 8.71
CA ILE A 61 19.25 0.37 9.64
C ILE A 61 18.70 -0.38 10.85
N LEU A 62 17.97 -1.47 10.65
CA LEU A 62 17.42 -2.30 11.75
C LEU A 62 18.50 -2.86 12.67
N SER A 63 19.73 -3.04 12.17
CA SER A 63 20.85 -3.55 12.93
C SER A 63 21.61 -2.46 13.73
N ARG A 64 21.26 -1.19 13.56
CA ARG A 64 21.91 -0.07 14.26
C ARG A 64 21.51 -0.02 15.72
N ARG A 65 22.39 0.54 16.55
CA ARG A 65 22.12 0.81 17.98
C ARG A 65 21.08 1.94 18.16
N THR A 66 21.17 2.97 17.33
CA THR A 66 20.31 4.17 17.37
C THR A 66 19.83 4.49 15.97
N LYS A 67 18.69 5.18 15.83
CA LYS A 67 18.02 5.46 14.55
C LYS A 67 17.83 4.17 13.76
N ASN A 68 17.36 3.15 14.44
CA ASN A 68 17.20 1.78 13.93
C ASN A 68 15.80 1.52 13.34
N ASN A 69 15.05 2.58 13.06
CA ASN A 69 13.74 2.49 12.45
C ASN A 69 13.82 2.99 11.00
N PRO A 70 13.73 2.11 9.99
CA PRO A 70 13.67 2.53 8.60
C PRO A 70 12.33 3.16 8.27
N LEU A 71 12.35 4.22 7.46
CA LEU A 71 11.18 4.86 6.87
C LEU A 71 11.28 4.77 5.35
N LEU A 72 10.43 3.94 4.75
CA LEU A 72 10.31 3.80 3.31
C LEU A 72 9.53 4.99 2.75
N VAL A 73 10.17 5.80 1.93
CA VAL A 73 9.56 7.00 1.33
C VAL A 73 9.55 6.87 -0.17
N GLY A 74 8.38 6.95 -0.78
CA GLY A 74 8.21 6.82 -2.22
C GLY A 74 6.76 7.01 -2.64
N GLU A 75 6.50 7.17 -3.90
CA GLU A 75 5.14 7.33 -4.43
C GLU A 75 4.27 6.09 -4.18
N SER A 76 2.95 6.24 -4.31
CA SER A 76 2.03 5.10 -4.21
C SER A 76 2.29 4.12 -5.35
N GLY A 77 2.23 2.80 -5.09
CA GLY A 77 2.40 1.77 -6.11
C GLY A 77 3.85 1.40 -6.44
N VAL A 78 4.89 2.02 -5.80
CA VAL A 78 6.30 1.65 -6.06
C VAL A 78 6.76 0.38 -5.31
N GLY A 79 5.89 -0.23 -4.48
CA GLY A 79 6.17 -1.48 -3.78
C GLY A 79 6.72 -1.34 -2.36
N LYS A 80 6.43 -0.24 -1.64
CA LYS A 80 6.87 -0.03 -0.23
C LYS A 80 6.38 -1.13 0.71
N THR A 81 5.11 -1.50 0.61
CA THR A 81 4.49 -2.57 1.41
C THR A 81 5.13 -3.92 1.12
N ALA A 82 5.36 -4.25 -0.17
CA ALA A 82 6.05 -5.47 -0.58
C ALA A 82 7.48 -5.58 -0.01
N ILE A 83 8.21 -4.45 0.08
CA ILE A 83 9.53 -4.41 0.72
C ILE A 83 9.43 -4.74 2.22
N ALA A 84 8.38 -4.27 2.92
CA ALA A 84 8.20 -4.58 4.33
C ALA A 84 7.80 -6.05 4.55
N GLU A 85 6.86 -6.55 3.78
CA GLU A 85 6.39 -7.94 3.80
C GLU A 85 7.49 -8.93 3.41
N GLY A 86 8.25 -8.62 2.36
CA GLY A 86 9.39 -9.43 1.93
C GLY A 86 10.46 -9.62 3.00
N MET A 87 10.54 -8.73 4.00
CA MET A 87 11.39 -8.91 5.16
C MET A 87 10.99 -10.14 5.97
N ALA A 88 9.69 -10.37 6.15
CA ALA A 88 9.19 -11.55 6.87
C ALA A 88 9.51 -12.84 6.11
N CYS A 89 9.45 -12.83 4.78
CA CYS A 89 9.88 -13.96 3.94
C CYS A 89 11.38 -14.25 4.13
N LEU A 90 12.24 -13.21 4.06
CA LEU A 90 13.69 -13.37 4.23
C LEU A 90 14.07 -13.86 5.63
N ILE A 91 13.37 -13.41 6.67
CA ILE A 91 13.57 -13.90 8.04
C ILE A 91 13.22 -15.39 8.12
N ASN A 92 12.09 -15.81 7.59
CA ASN A 92 11.67 -17.20 7.60
C ASN A 92 12.61 -18.12 6.80
N GLU A 93 13.18 -17.62 5.71
CA GLU A 93 14.16 -18.31 4.89
C GLU A 93 15.57 -18.34 5.49
N GLY A 94 15.79 -17.62 6.61
CA GLY A 94 17.11 -17.50 7.23
C GLY A 94 18.12 -16.67 6.42
N LYS A 95 17.66 -15.90 5.42
CA LYS A 95 18.48 -15.05 4.53
C LYS A 95 18.75 -13.66 5.12
N VAL A 96 18.87 -13.59 6.42
CA VAL A 96 19.12 -12.33 7.16
C VAL A 96 20.26 -12.52 8.16
N PRO A 97 20.96 -11.46 8.55
CA PRO A 97 21.99 -11.52 9.59
C PRO A 97 21.45 -12.04 10.94
N GLU A 98 22.29 -12.70 11.74
CA GLU A 98 21.94 -13.25 13.05
C GLU A 98 21.23 -12.26 13.98
N ILE A 99 21.57 -10.97 13.89
CA ILE A 99 21.01 -9.93 14.76
C ILE A 99 19.50 -9.76 14.61
N ILE A 100 18.95 -10.12 13.41
CA ILE A 100 17.52 -9.98 13.07
C ILE A 100 16.84 -11.32 12.74
N LYS A 101 17.57 -12.45 12.85
CA LYS A 101 17.08 -13.78 12.50
C LYS A 101 15.85 -14.22 13.30
N ASP A 102 15.83 -13.90 14.61
CA ASP A 102 14.74 -14.27 15.52
C ASP A 102 13.71 -13.16 15.70
N THR A 103 13.58 -12.27 14.72
CA THR A 103 12.61 -11.18 14.78
C THR A 103 11.28 -11.58 14.17
N THR A 104 10.19 -11.03 14.74
CA THR A 104 8.85 -11.19 14.17
C THR A 104 8.35 -9.82 13.71
N VAL A 105 7.89 -9.75 12.48
CA VAL A 105 7.32 -8.53 11.89
C VAL A 105 5.81 -8.57 12.06
N TYR A 106 5.28 -7.54 12.70
CA TYR A 106 3.86 -7.33 12.91
C TYR A 106 3.40 -6.11 12.12
N ALA A 107 2.46 -6.27 11.21
CA ALA A 107 1.81 -5.14 10.55
C ALA A 107 0.66 -4.61 11.42
N LEU A 108 0.58 -3.30 11.57
CA LEU A 108 -0.47 -2.62 12.31
C LEU A 108 -1.70 -2.45 11.42
N ASP A 109 -2.84 -3.02 11.84
CA ASP A 109 -4.12 -2.76 11.21
C ASP A 109 -4.72 -1.46 11.78
N ILE A 110 -4.46 -0.36 11.07
CA ILE A 110 -4.96 0.97 11.45
C ILE A 110 -6.48 1.03 11.36
N ALA A 111 -7.08 0.37 10.37
CA ALA A 111 -8.52 0.35 10.19
C ALA A 111 -9.21 -0.34 11.37
N ALA A 112 -8.70 -1.49 11.81
CA ALA A 112 -9.19 -2.18 12.99
C ALA A 112 -9.02 -1.37 14.27
N LEU A 113 -7.92 -0.62 14.41
CA LEU A 113 -7.68 0.26 15.55
C LEU A 113 -8.70 1.40 15.65
N ILE A 114 -9.09 1.98 14.53
CA ILE A 114 -10.03 3.11 14.47
C ILE A 114 -11.47 2.63 14.52
N ALA A 115 -11.78 1.44 14.01
CA ALA A 115 -13.14 0.92 13.92
C ALA A 115 -13.83 0.93 15.28
N GLY A 116 -15.01 1.58 15.35
CA GLY A 116 -15.84 1.66 16.56
C GLY A 116 -15.26 2.51 17.70
N THR A 117 -14.21 3.31 17.47
CA THR A 117 -13.76 4.32 18.44
C THR A 117 -14.67 5.56 18.30
N LYS A 118 -15.35 5.91 19.39
CA LYS A 118 -16.14 7.16 19.44
C LYS A 118 -15.33 8.33 19.98
N TYR A 119 -14.33 8.04 20.80
CA TYR A 119 -13.50 9.03 21.48
C TYR A 119 -12.03 8.75 21.26
N ARG A 120 -11.24 9.82 21.24
CA ARG A 120 -9.78 9.77 21.15
C ARG A 120 -9.14 8.80 22.17
N GLY A 121 -9.66 8.80 23.40
CA GLY A 121 -9.15 7.94 24.47
C GLY A 121 -9.26 6.44 24.19
N ASP A 122 -10.22 6.02 23.36
CA ASP A 122 -10.38 4.61 23.00
C ASP A 122 -9.25 4.16 22.07
N PHE A 123 -8.94 4.97 21.07
CA PHE A 123 -7.82 4.73 20.16
C PHE A 123 -6.48 4.70 20.92
N GLU A 124 -6.25 5.68 21.81
CA GLU A 124 -5.03 5.73 22.64
C GLU A 124 -4.88 4.50 23.52
N LYS A 125 -5.98 4.02 24.13
CA LYS A 125 -5.98 2.79 24.94
C LYS A 125 -5.62 1.56 24.11
N ARG A 126 -6.22 1.41 22.91
CA ARG A 126 -5.92 0.29 22.01
C ARG A 126 -4.46 0.31 21.55
N LEU A 127 -3.95 1.46 21.14
CA LEU A 127 -2.55 1.58 20.72
C LEU A 127 -1.57 1.31 21.88
N LYS A 128 -1.87 1.77 23.10
CA LYS A 128 -1.09 1.42 24.29
C LYS A 128 -1.09 -0.08 24.57
N ALA A 129 -2.23 -0.73 24.39
CA ALA A 129 -2.36 -2.18 24.52
C ALA A 129 -1.49 -2.92 23.49
N VAL A 130 -1.56 -2.50 22.21
CA VAL A 130 -0.69 -3.03 21.14
C VAL A 130 0.80 -2.86 21.47
N ILE A 131 1.22 -1.67 21.92
CA ILE A 131 2.62 -1.41 22.30
C ILE A 131 3.01 -2.33 23.48
N SER A 132 2.14 -2.50 24.47
CA SER A 132 2.39 -3.38 25.62
C SER A 132 2.49 -4.84 25.23
N PHE A 133 1.67 -5.30 24.28
CA PHE A 133 1.75 -6.63 23.70
C PHE A 133 3.10 -6.85 22.99
N LEU A 134 3.48 -5.91 22.12
CA LEU A 134 4.75 -6.00 21.37
C LEU A 134 5.96 -6.05 22.29
N LYS A 135 5.98 -5.28 23.37
CA LYS A 135 7.09 -5.31 24.36
C LYS A 135 7.32 -6.68 25.02
N LYS A 136 6.29 -7.52 25.07
CA LYS A 136 6.37 -8.88 25.61
C LYS A 136 6.89 -9.90 24.57
N GLN A 137 6.92 -9.50 23.29
CA GLN A 137 7.38 -10.39 22.22
C GLN A 137 8.91 -10.37 22.10
N ASN A 138 9.45 -11.45 21.53
CA ASN A 138 10.89 -11.53 21.28
C ASN A 138 11.26 -10.70 20.04
N LYS A 139 12.08 -9.65 20.23
CA LYS A 139 12.59 -8.77 19.16
C LYS A 139 11.53 -8.34 18.13
N PRO A 140 10.42 -7.72 18.54
CA PRO A 140 9.34 -7.37 17.62
C PRO A 140 9.75 -6.22 16.70
N ILE A 141 9.30 -6.30 15.45
CA ILE A 141 9.35 -5.22 14.48
C ILE A 141 7.91 -4.84 14.14
N LEU A 142 7.53 -3.60 14.41
CA LEU A 142 6.22 -3.07 14.05
C LEU A 142 6.29 -2.44 12.65
N PHE A 143 5.54 -2.95 11.71
CA PHE A 143 5.34 -2.31 10.41
C PHE A 143 4.07 -1.45 10.45
N ILE A 144 4.22 -0.20 10.07
CA ILE A 144 3.11 0.76 9.94
C ILE A 144 3.09 1.28 8.53
N ASP A 145 2.14 0.80 7.74
CA ASP A 145 1.92 1.32 6.41
C ASP A 145 1.23 2.69 6.50
N GLU A 146 1.54 3.58 5.60
CA GLU A 146 1.03 4.96 5.60
C GLU A 146 1.10 5.64 6.98
N ILE A 147 2.25 5.56 7.63
CA ILE A 147 2.48 6.03 9.03
C ILE A 147 2.04 7.48 9.24
N HIS A 148 1.98 8.28 8.18
CA HIS A 148 1.49 9.66 8.22
C HIS A 148 0.02 9.75 8.62
N THR A 149 -0.80 8.74 8.35
CA THR A 149 -2.22 8.72 8.73
C THR A 149 -2.40 8.77 10.23
N ILE A 150 -1.48 8.14 10.97
CA ILE A 150 -1.51 8.13 12.43
C ILE A 150 -0.87 9.39 13.01
N ILE A 151 0.16 9.93 12.36
CA ILE A 151 0.89 11.11 12.84
C ILE A 151 0.13 12.39 12.52
N GLY A 152 -0.48 12.47 11.32
CA GLY A 152 -1.17 13.67 10.81
C GLY A 152 -2.63 13.80 11.20
N ALA A 153 -3.27 12.74 11.66
CA ALA A 153 -4.70 12.75 12.04
C ALA A 153 -5.05 13.77 13.13
N GLY A 154 -4.09 14.48 13.66
CA GLY A 154 -4.21 15.44 14.73
C GLY A 154 -4.19 16.90 14.39
N SER A 155 -3.89 17.29 13.17
CA SER A 155 -3.70 18.71 12.83
C SER A 155 -4.96 19.40 12.28
N ALA A 156 -5.94 18.67 11.78
CA ALA A 156 -7.08 19.25 11.06
C ALA A 156 -8.32 19.57 11.91
N SER A 157 -8.46 19.10 13.14
CA SER A 157 -9.63 19.34 13.98
C SER A 157 -9.25 19.56 15.43
N GLY A 158 -8.72 20.72 15.78
CA GLY A 158 -8.65 21.29 17.16
C GLY A 158 -8.26 20.40 18.34
N GLY A 159 -7.98 19.12 18.15
CA GLY A 159 -7.63 18.13 19.15
C GLY A 159 -6.73 17.08 18.56
N SER A 160 -5.44 17.41 18.38
CA SER A 160 -4.48 16.54 17.72
C SER A 160 -4.38 15.16 18.37
N MET A 161 -4.71 14.10 17.62
CA MET A 161 -4.30 12.75 17.96
C MET A 161 -2.76 12.67 17.84
N ASP A 162 -2.06 13.04 18.89
CA ASP A 162 -0.60 12.95 18.86
C ASP A 162 -0.14 11.53 19.23
N VAL A 163 -0.39 10.60 18.31
CA VAL A 163 0.12 9.22 18.36
C VAL A 163 1.63 9.22 18.47
N SER A 164 2.28 10.27 17.98
CA SER A 164 3.70 10.48 18.13
C SER A 164 4.12 10.38 19.59
N ASN A 165 3.34 10.93 20.52
CA ASN A 165 3.66 10.91 21.95
C ASN A 165 3.55 9.51 22.56
N LEU A 166 2.77 8.61 21.98
CA LEU A 166 2.65 7.22 22.45
C LEU A 166 3.78 6.34 21.91
N LEU A 167 4.17 6.54 20.64
CA LEU A 167 5.24 5.77 20.00
C LEU A 167 6.63 6.26 20.42
N LYS A 168 6.82 7.57 20.64
CA LYS A 168 8.12 8.17 21.01
C LYS A 168 8.84 7.46 22.15
N PRO A 169 8.22 7.14 23.31
CA PRO A 169 8.92 6.49 24.41
C PRO A 169 9.40 5.09 24.05
N ALA A 170 8.58 4.28 23.38
CA ALA A 170 8.92 2.92 23.00
C ALA A 170 10.05 2.86 21.96
N LEU A 171 10.00 3.73 20.95
CA LEU A 171 11.05 3.87 19.94
C LEU A 171 12.34 4.47 20.53
N ALA A 172 12.22 5.42 21.49
CA ALA A 172 13.37 6.06 22.09
C ALA A 172 14.21 5.10 22.95
N ARG A 173 13.55 4.19 23.66
CA ARG A 173 14.20 3.18 24.50
C ARG A 173 14.66 1.95 23.71
N GLY A 174 14.34 1.87 22.42
CA GLY A 174 14.63 0.68 21.61
C GLY A 174 13.85 -0.56 22.02
N GLU A 175 12.76 -0.39 22.77
CA GLU A 175 11.88 -1.48 23.22
C GLU A 175 11.14 -2.13 22.05
N ILE A 176 10.86 -1.35 21.00
CA ILE A 176 10.23 -1.78 19.76
C ILE A 176 11.00 -1.15 18.59
N ARG A 177 11.25 -1.92 17.56
CA ARG A 177 11.71 -1.40 16.26
C ARG A 177 10.50 -1.16 15.38
N CYS A 178 10.57 -0.14 14.52
CA CYS A 178 9.48 0.20 13.63
C CYS A 178 9.98 0.35 12.19
N ILE A 179 9.22 -0.19 11.25
CA ILE A 179 9.33 0.10 9.82
C ILE A 179 8.12 0.95 9.48
N GLY A 180 8.33 2.15 8.95
CA GLY A 180 7.24 2.99 8.44
C GLY A 180 7.27 3.07 6.93
N SER A 181 6.12 3.31 6.31
CA SER A 181 6.01 3.71 4.91
C SER A 181 5.28 5.05 4.79
N THR A 182 5.61 5.85 3.78
CA THR A 182 4.93 7.11 3.49
C THR A 182 5.23 7.59 2.07
N THR A 183 4.50 8.59 1.58
CA THR A 183 4.81 9.24 0.30
C THR A 183 5.82 10.38 0.48
N PHE A 184 6.41 10.87 -0.64
CA PHE A 184 7.30 12.02 -0.59
C PHE A 184 6.58 13.29 -0.12
N GLN A 185 5.34 13.47 -0.52
CA GLN A 185 4.52 14.61 -0.13
C GLN A 185 4.27 14.63 1.38
N GLU A 186 3.81 13.51 1.93
CA GLU A 186 3.51 13.36 3.35
C GLU A 186 4.76 13.39 4.23
N TYR A 187 5.87 12.87 3.73
CA TYR A 187 7.15 12.98 4.41
C TYR A 187 7.56 14.45 4.61
N ARG A 188 7.42 15.29 3.57
CA ARG A 188 7.73 16.73 3.65
C ARG A 188 6.75 17.47 4.56
N GLY A 189 5.45 17.18 4.44
CA GLY A 189 4.40 17.88 5.17
C GLY A 189 4.33 17.54 6.66
N ILE A 190 4.46 16.26 7.01
CA ILE A 190 4.18 15.76 8.35
C ILE A 190 5.46 15.37 9.09
N PHE A 191 6.30 14.56 8.48
CA PHE A 191 7.48 14.00 9.14
C PHE A 191 8.56 15.05 9.43
N ASN A 192 8.83 15.94 8.48
CA ASN A 192 9.83 17.00 8.68
C ASN A 192 9.43 18.00 9.76
N GLN A 193 8.13 18.22 9.95
CA GLN A 193 7.61 19.11 10.99
C GLN A 193 7.73 18.48 12.38
N ASN A 194 7.64 17.14 12.48
CA ASN A 194 7.79 16.42 13.74
C ASN A 194 9.25 15.98 13.99
N GLN A 195 10.11 16.93 14.40
CA GLN A 195 11.53 16.66 14.64
C GLN A 195 11.78 15.52 15.62
N ALA A 196 10.88 15.26 16.56
CA ALA A 196 11.05 14.22 17.56
C ALA A 196 10.91 12.81 16.98
N LEU A 197 10.07 12.61 15.96
CA LEU A 197 9.98 11.36 15.22
C LEU A 197 11.04 11.26 14.13
N SER A 198 11.30 12.33 13.38
CA SER A 198 12.28 12.32 12.30
C SER A 198 13.68 11.93 12.78
N ARG A 199 14.03 12.29 14.01
CA ARG A 199 15.30 11.88 14.67
C ARG A 199 15.39 10.39 14.99
N ARG A 200 14.27 9.66 15.00
CA ARG A 200 14.20 8.22 15.32
C ARG A 200 14.15 7.34 14.10
N PHE A 201 13.71 7.89 12.98
CA PHE A 201 13.63 7.18 11.71
C PHE A 201 14.81 7.53 10.80
N GLN A 202 15.19 6.55 9.98
CA GLN A 202 16.16 6.74 8.90
C GLN A 202 15.44 6.54 7.57
N LYS A 203 15.41 7.58 6.76
CA LYS A 203 14.80 7.58 5.44
C LYS A 203 15.51 6.61 4.50
N ILE A 204 14.70 5.87 3.73
CA ILE A 204 15.09 5.07 2.58
C ILE A 204 14.19 5.52 1.42
N ASP A 205 14.79 6.05 0.36
CA ASP A 205 14.04 6.41 -0.84
C ASP A 205 13.71 5.14 -1.63
N VAL A 206 12.43 4.96 -1.95
CA VAL A 206 11.91 3.88 -2.78
C VAL A 206 11.40 4.52 -4.07
N ASN A 207 12.26 4.55 -5.07
CA ASN A 207 11.94 5.12 -6.37
C ASN A 207 11.17 4.13 -7.25
N GLU A 208 10.52 4.65 -8.29
CA GLU A 208 9.96 3.82 -9.36
C GLU A 208 11.05 2.93 -9.95
N PRO A 209 10.83 1.61 -10.10
CA PRO A 209 11.84 0.72 -10.68
C PRO A 209 12.09 1.08 -12.15
N ASN A 210 13.31 0.86 -12.60
CA ASN A 210 13.62 0.95 -14.02
C ASN A 210 12.95 -0.22 -14.78
N PHE A 211 13.08 -0.20 -16.12
CA PHE A 211 12.45 -1.22 -16.97
C PHE A 211 12.93 -2.64 -16.63
N ASP A 212 14.23 -2.83 -16.45
CA ASP A 212 14.83 -4.15 -16.20
C ASP A 212 14.42 -4.70 -14.83
N ASP A 213 14.46 -3.85 -13.79
CA ASP A 213 13.99 -4.21 -12.45
C ASP A 213 12.49 -4.55 -12.46
N CYS A 214 11.68 -3.80 -13.23
CA CYS A 214 10.26 -4.06 -13.36
C CYS A 214 10.01 -5.39 -14.09
N MET A 215 10.77 -5.71 -15.13
CA MET A 215 10.74 -7.01 -15.80
C MET A 215 11.07 -8.16 -14.86
N GLU A 216 12.08 -7.99 -13.99
CA GLU A 216 12.44 -9.00 -12.97
C GLU A 216 11.27 -9.20 -11.98
N ILE A 217 10.70 -8.11 -11.47
CA ILE A 217 9.57 -8.16 -10.53
C ILE A 217 8.37 -8.89 -11.16
N ILE A 218 7.95 -8.46 -12.34
CA ILE A 218 6.75 -9.02 -12.98
C ILE A 218 6.99 -10.47 -13.41
N SER A 219 8.19 -10.80 -13.91
CA SER A 219 8.54 -12.18 -14.28
C SER A 219 8.47 -13.11 -13.08
N GLY A 220 8.82 -12.65 -11.90
CA GLY A 220 8.70 -13.45 -10.69
C GLY A 220 7.26 -13.57 -10.18
N LEU A 221 6.41 -12.56 -10.38
CA LEU A 221 4.98 -12.61 -10.04
C LEU A 221 4.15 -13.38 -11.09
N LYS A 222 4.66 -13.50 -12.31
CA LYS A 222 4.00 -14.16 -13.44
C LYS A 222 3.34 -15.51 -13.09
N PRO A 223 4.02 -16.48 -12.42
CA PRO A 223 3.42 -17.77 -12.13
C PRO A 223 2.14 -17.69 -11.29
N ILE A 224 2.04 -16.68 -10.42
CA ILE A 224 0.88 -16.45 -9.54
C ILE A 224 -0.32 -16.04 -10.38
N TYR A 225 -0.13 -15.03 -11.23
CA TYR A 225 -1.20 -14.53 -12.13
C TYR A 225 -1.59 -15.55 -13.19
N GLU A 226 -0.62 -16.31 -13.73
CA GLU A 226 -0.88 -17.42 -14.67
C GLU A 226 -1.72 -18.53 -14.06
N SER A 227 -1.45 -18.86 -12.79
CA SER A 227 -2.22 -19.86 -12.07
C SER A 227 -3.62 -19.37 -11.74
N TYR A 228 -3.74 -18.11 -11.29
CA TYR A 228 -5.02 -17.51 -10.88
C TYR A 228 -5.99 -17.35 -12.05
N HIS A 229 -5.53 -16.81 -13.18
CA HIS A 229 -6.36 -16.55 -14.36
C HIS A 229 -6.39 -17.74 -15.34
N ASN A 230 -5.59 -18.79 -15.12
CA ASN A 230 -5.43 -19.92 -16.04
C ASN A 230 -5.04 -19.47 -17.46
N VAL A 231 -4.03 -18.61 -17.55
CA VAL A 231 -3.43 -18.08 -18.78
C VAL A 231 -1.92 -18.30 -18.80
N ASN A 232 -1.26 -18.06 -19.94
CA ASN A 232 0.20 -18.01 -20.03
C ASN A 232 0.60 -16.64 -20.61
N PHE A 233 1.45 -15.93 -19.90
CA PHE A 233 2.00 -14.66 -20.37
C PHE A 233 3.30 -14.89 -21.16
N SER A 234 3.37 -14.40 -22.39
CA SER A 234 4.64 -14.35 -23.13
C SER A 234 5.53 -13.24 -22.59
N ASN A 235 6.85 -13.36 -22.77
CA ASN A 235 7.77 -12.28 -22.37
C ASN A 235 7.47 -10.98 -23.14
N GLU A 236 7.06 -11.08 -24.39
CA GLU A 236 6.62 -9.93 -25.19
C GLU A 236 5.38 -9.24 -24.60
N SER A 237 4.44 -10.01 -24.02
CA SER A 237 3.25 -9.44 -23.38
C SER A 237 3.61 -8.70 -22.10
N ILE A 238 4.54 -9.23 -21.28
CA ILE A 238 5.04 -8.57 -20.08
C ILE A 238 5.77 -7.27 -20.45
N GLN A 239 6.69 -7.35 -21.42
CA GLN A 239 7.38 -6.17 -21.94
C GLN A 239 6.38 -5.10 -22.40
N ALA A 240 5.39 -5.49 -23.20
CA ALA A 240 4.35 -4.58 -23.66
C ALA A 240 3.54 -3.97 -22.50
N ALA A 241 3.24 -4.73 -21.45
CA ALA A 241 2.53 -4.22 -20.28
C ALA A 241 3.33 -3.11 -19.57
N ILE A 242 4.65 -3.28 -19.41
CA ILE A 242 5.53 -2.28 -18.80
C ILE A 242 5.65 -1.04 -19.70
N GLU A 243 6.00 -1.22 -20.97
CA GLU A 243 6.21 -0.12 -21.93
C GLU A 243 4.95 0.72 -22.10
N LEU A 244 3.81 0.07 -22.34
CA LEU A 244 2.57 0.76 -22.65
C LEU A 244 1.94 1.39 -21.40
N SER A 245 1.99 0.73 -20.24
CA SER A 245 1.54 1.34 -18.98
C SER A 245 2.41 2.55 -18.61
N SER A 246 3.73 2.46 -18.81
CA SER A 246 4.64 3.58 -18.58
C SER A 246 4.34 4.77 -19.52
N LYS A 247 3.97 4.48 -20.78
CA LYS A 247 3.71 5.50 -21.80
C LYS A 247 2.34 6.17 -21.64
N TYR A 248 1.31 5.42 -21.27
CA TYR A 248 -0.08 5.87 -21.32
C TYR A 248 -0.76 6.08 -19.98
N MET A 249 -0.21 5.50 -18.87
CA MET A 249 -0.73 5.65 -17.50
C MET A 249 0.22 6.51 -16.67
N ASN A 250 0.01 7.85 -16.72
CA ASN A 250 0.90 8.81 -16.07
C ASN A 250 0.51 9.14 -14.62
N ASP A 251 -0.65 8.71 -14.18
CA ASP A 251 -1.22 8.94 -12.85
C ASP A 251 -0.77 7.90 -11.82
N ARG A 252 -0.08 6.85 -12.26
CA ARG A 252 0.39 5.73 -11.45
C ARG A 252 1.85 5.41 -11.73
N PHE A 253 2.48 4.64 -10.83
CA PHE A 253 3.88 4.28 -10.88
C PHE A 253 4.09 2.78 -11.12
N LEU A 254 5.23 2.42 -11.72
CA LEU A 254 5.69 1.04 -11.81
C LEU A 254 6.13 0.56 -10.40
N PRO A 255 5.99 -0.74 -10.10
CA PRO A 255 5.46 -1.82 -10.95
C PRO A 255 3.92 -1.93 -10.96
N ASP A 256 3.22 -1.24 -10.05
CA ASP A 256 1.78 -1.39 -9.77
C ASP A 256 0.93 -1.26 -11.03
N LYS A 257 1.11 -0.17 -11.81
CA LYS A 257 0.36 0.02 -13.06
C LYS A 257 0.55 -1.08 -14.10
N ALA A 258 1.72 -1.71 -14.15
CA ALA A 258 1.97 -2.81 -15.08
C ALA A 258 1.38 -4.13 -14.55
N ILE A 259 1.39 -4.33 -13.24
CA ILE A 259 0.73 -5.45 -12.56
C ILE A 259 -0.77 -5.38 -12.78
N ASP A 260 -1.39 -4.21 -12.60
CA ASP A 260 -2.82 -4.00 -12.88
C ASP A 260 -3.20 -4.36 -14.32
N VAL A 261 -2.37 -3.96 -15.31
CA VAL A 261 -2.61 -4.32 -16.71
C VAL A 261 -2.55 -5.82 -16.94
N ILE A 262 -1.62 -6.52 -16.29
CA ILE A 262 -1.48 -7.98 -16.39
C ILE A 262 -2.69 -8.67 -15.76
N ASP A 263 -3.08 -8.25 -14.57
CA ASP A 263 -4.21 -8.81 -13.83
C ASP A 263 -5.52 -8.60 -14.59
N GLU A 264 -5.79 -7.39 -15.09
CA GLU A 264 -6.98 -7.09 -15.87
C GLU A 264 -7.00 -7.83 -17.21
N THR A 265 -5.84 -7.97 -17.88
CA THR A 265 -5.75 -8.76 -19.14
C THR A 265 -6.04 -10.24 -18.86
N GLY A 266 -5.49 -10.79 -17.80
CA GLY A 266 -5.75 -12.16 -17.39
C GLY A 266 -7.23 -12.40 -17.07
N SER A 267 -7.82 -11.50 -16.30
CA SER A 267 -9.25 -11.53 -15.97
C SER A 267 -10.15 -11.46 -17.22
N MET A 268 -9.87 -10.52 -18.12
CA MET A 268 -10.61 -10.36 -19.37
C MET A 268 -10.61 -11.64 -20.20
N LEU A 269 -9.42 -12.24 -20.39
CA LEU A 269 -9.28 -13.47 -21.17
C LEU A 269 -9.90 -14.68 -20.48
N ASN A 270 -9.89 -14.71 -19.15
CA ASN A 270 -10.55 -15.76 -18.38
C ASN A 270 -12.08 -15.71 -18.55
N ILE A 271 -12.67 -14.51 -18.62
CA ILE A 271 -14.12 -14.31 -18.85
C ILE A 271 -14.51 -14.59 -20.32
N GLU A 272 -13.71 -14.12 -21.27
CA GLU A 272 -13.99 -14.28 -22.71
C GLU A 272 -13.84 -15.73 -23.19
N ARG A 273 -13.18 -16.61 -22.44
CA ARG A 273 -12.95 -18.00 -22.85
C ARG A 273 -14.21 -18.87 -22.67
N ASN A 274 -14.49 -19.68 -23.69
CA ASN A 274 -15.60 -20.66 -23.68
C ASN A 274 -15.17 -22.07 -23.24
N ASN A 275 -13.85 -22.35 -23.11
CA ASN A 275 -13.28 -23.65 -22.82
C ASN A 275 -12.21 -23.56 -21.73
N ASN A 276 -12.01 -24.66 -20.96
CA ASN A 276 -11.00 -24.74 -19.88
C ASN A 276 -9.52 -24.77 -20.34
N LYS A 277 -9.22 -24.50 -21.61
CA LYS A 277 -7.83 -24.46 -22.12
C LYS A 277 -7.14 -23.17 -21.72
N LYS A 278 -5.88 -23.25 -21.31
CA LYS A 278 -5.03 -22.09 -21.05
C LYS A 278 -4.90 -21.22 -22.29
N VAL A 279 -5.08 -19.92 -22.16
CA VAL A 279 -4.94 -18.93 -23.22
C VAL A 279 -3.56 -18.29 -23.17
N ASN A 280 -2.89 -18.21 -24.32
CA ASN A 280 -1.61 -17.52 -24.42
C ASN A 280 -1.87 -16.00 -24.60
N VAL A 281 -1.41 -15.23 -23.63
CA VAL A 281 -1.49 -13.77 -23.67
C VAL A 281 -0.41 -13.24 -24.61
N GLN A 282 -0.85 -12.50 -25.61
CA GLN A 282 -0.01 -11.83 -26.61
C GLN A 282 -0.06 -10.32 -26.41
N LYS A 283 0.89 -9.60 -26.99
CA LYS A 283 0.96 -8.15 -26.98
C LYS A 283 -0.36 -7.45 -27.34
N LYS A 284 -1.11 -7.96 -28.35
CA LYS A 284 -2.42 -7.41 -28.74
C LYS A 284 -3.48 -7.42 -27.64
N HIS A 285 -3.41 -8.38 -26.70
CA HIS A 285 -4.35 -8.44 -25.58
C HIS A 285 -4.04 -7.34 -24.57
N ILE A 286 -2.76 -7.08 -24.33
CA ILE A 286 -2.29 -5.95 -23.50
C ILE A 286 -2.70 -4.62 -24.10
N GLU A 287 -2.50 -4.44 -25.42
CA GLU A 287 -2.92 -3.23 -26.15
C GLU A 287 -4.43 -2.98 -26.02
N LYS A 288 -5.25 -4.03 -26.15
CA LYS A 288 -6.70 -3.97 -25.96
C LYS A 288 -7.08 -3.56 -24.52
N THR A 289 -6.40 -4.13 -23.52
CA THR A 289 -6.65 -3.80 -22.11
C THR A 289 -6.29 -2.35 -21.82
N ILE A 290 -5.11 -1.89 -22.24
CA ILE A 290 -4.68 -0.50 -22.03
C ILE A 290 -5.61 0.49 -22.75
N SER A 291 -6.07 0.14 -23.98
CA SER A 291 -7.06 0.95 -24.69
C SER A 291 -8.34 1.14 -23.86
N LYS A 292 -8.82 0.08 -23.20
CA LYS A 292 -10.00 0.16 -22.33
C LYS A 292 -9.76 1.00 -21.09
N ILE A 293 -8.62 0.80 -20.39
CA ILE A 293 -8.28 1.54 -19.17
C ILE A 293 -8.11 3.02 -19.47
N THR A 294 -7.33 3.36 -20.50
CA THR A 294 -6.96 4.75 -20.82
C THR A 294 -7.97 5.45 -21.70
N LYS A 295 -8.96 4.71 -22.24
CA LYS A 295 -9.92 5.20 -23.26
C LYS A 295 -9.25 5.76 -24.52
N ILE A 296 -8.04 5.29 -24.84
CA ILE A 296 -7.31 5.64 -26.06
C ILE A 296 -7.61 4.57 -27.11
N PRO A 297 -8.00 4.91 -28.34
CA PRO A 297 -8.27 3.92 -29.39
C PRO A 297 -7.07 3.01 -29.65
N GLU A 298 -7.32 1.71 -29.87
CA GLU A 298 -6.26 0.69 -30.11
C GLU A 298 -5.32 1.07 -31.27
N GLN A 299 -5.87 1.69 -32.32
CA GLN A 299 -5.10 2.16 -33.49
C GLN A 299 -4.03 3.21 -33.13
N SER A 300 -4.23 3.96 -32.02
CA SER A 300 -3.28 4.97 -31.54
C SER A 300 -2.17 4.36 -30.68
N ILE A 301 -2.32 3.13 -30.21
CA ILE A 301 -1.37 2.42 -29.37
C ILE A 301 -0.34 1.67 -30.24
N THR A 302 -0.75 1.24 -31.43
CA THR A 302 0.13 0.58 -32.41
C THR A 302 1.00 1.59 -33.17
N ALA A 303 2.11 1.14 -33.77
CA ALA A 303 3.21 1.89 -34.35
C ALA A 303 2.89 2.98 -35.40
N ALA A 304 1.61 3.28 -35.66
CA ALA A 304 1.16 4.37 -36.55
C ALA A 304 1.42 5.80 -35.96
N ASP A 305 1.83 5.89 -34.69
CA ASP A 305 1.97 7.16 -33.94
C ASP A 305 2.95 8.15 -34.59
N LYS A 306 4.07 7.67 -35.16
CA LYS A 306 5.06 8.58 -35.77
C LYS A 306 4.54 9.29 -37.03
N LYS A 307 3.73 8.61 -37.86
CA LYS A 307 3.13 9.22 -39.05
C LYS A 307 2.00 10.17 -38.67
N SER A 308 1.15 9.78 -37.73
CA SER A 308 0.04 10.61 -37.22
C SER A 308 0.52 11.89 -36.54
N LEU A 309 1.60 11.81 -35.73
CA LEU A 309 2.19 12.98 -35.09
C LEU A 309 2.87 13.94 -36.07
N LYS A 310 3.47 13.43 -37.17
CA LYS A 310 4.01 14.29 -38.24
C LYS A 310 2.90 15.04 -38.98
N ALA A 311 1.77 14.40 -39.24
CA ALA A 311 0.64 14.99 -39.94
C ALA A 311 -0.31 15.78 -39.01
N LEU A 312 -0.12 15.75 -37.68
CA LEU A 312 -1.03 16.33 -36.70
C LEU A 312 -1.28 17.82 -36.97
N GLU A 313 -0.22 18.57 -37.14
CA GLU A 313 -0.26 20.03 -37.35
C GLU A 313 -0.99 20.38 -38.64
N GLU A 314 -0.69 19.68 -39.73
CA GLU A 314 -1.36 19.89 -41.02
C GLU A 314 -2.86 19.52 -40.96
N ASN A 315 -3.18 18.42 -40.29
CA ASN A 315 -4.56 17.99 -40.12
C ASN A 315 -5.36 18.98 -39.26
N LEU A 316 -4.79 19.52 -38.20
CA LEU A 316 -5.43 20.55 -37.39
C LEU A 316 -5.62 21.85 -38.16
N LYS A 317 -4.61 22.30 -38.95
CA LYS A 317 -4.69 23.50 -39.78
C LYS A 317 -5.76 23.38 -40.89
N ARG A 318 -6.13 22.17 -41.31
CA ARG A 318 -7.23 21.94 -42.29
C ARG A 318 -8.61 22.15 -41.71
N VAL A 319 -8.76 22.00 -40.38
CA VAL A 319 -10.07 22.09 -39.70
C VAL A 319 -10.20 23.38 -38.91
N ILE A 320 -9.11 23.94 -38.41
CA ILE A 320 -9.09 25.14 -37.60
C ILE A 320 -8.46 26.28 -38.37
N PHE A 321 -9.27 27.26 -38.73
CA PHE A 321 -8.82 28.40 -39.49
C PHE A 321 -8.52 29.60 -38.60
N GLY A 322 -7.51 30.39 -38.96
CA GLY A 322 -7.16 31.65 -38.31
C GLY A 322 -6.43 31.55 -36.95
N GLN A 323 -6.09 30.32 -36.49
CA GLN A 323 -5.42 30.08 -35.21
C GLN A 323 -4.08 29.33 -35.34
N ASN A 324 -3.29 29.66 -36.36
CA ASN A 324 -2.07 28.93 -36.68
C ASN A 324 -1.10 28.83 -35.48
N HIS A 325 -0.89 29.92 -34.73
CA HIS A 325 -0.01 29.94 -33.57
C HIS A 325 -0.49 29.00 -32.46
N ALA A 326 -1.79 28.95 -32.16
CA ALA A 326 -2.36 28.05 -31.17
C ALA A 326 -2.21 26.58 -31.59
N VAL A 327 -2.45 26.28 -32.89
CA VAL A 327 -2.30 24.94 -33.46
C VAL A 327 -0.85 24.49 -33.41
N GLU A 328 0.12 25.34 -33.71
CA GLU A 328 1.55 25.04 -33.61
C GLU A 328 1.99 24.77 -32.17
N THR A 329 1.59 25.64 -31.24
CA THR A 329 1.90 25.49 -29.81
C THR A 329 1.33 24.19 -29.25
N LEU A 330 0.07 23.87 -29.55
CA LEU A 330 -0.60 22.65 -29.15
C LEU A 330 0.09 21.41 -29.77
N SER A 331 0.37 21.44 -31.07
CA SER A 331 1.03 20.33 -31.76
C SER A 331 2.42 20.05 -31.20
N ASN A 332 3.18 21.09 -30.90
CA ASN A 332 4.50 20.96 -30.28
C ASN A 332 4.40 20.40 -28.85
N ALA A 333 3.47 20.88 -28.04
CA ALA A 333 3.22 20.35 -26.69
C ALA A 333 2.86 18.86 -26.71
N ILE A 334 1.99 18.45 -27.64
CA ILE A 334 1.62 17.04 -27.82
C ILE A 334 2.82 16.21 -28.27
N LYS A 335 3.62 16.71 -29.26
CA LYS A 335 4.84 16.02 -29.70
C LYS A 335 5.84 15.84 -28.56
N LEU A 336 6.09 16.88 -27.75
CA LEU A 336 7.00 16.83 -26.60
C LEU A 336 6.50 15.86 -25.51
N SER A 337 5.22 15.90 -25.19
CA SER A 337 4.60 14.98 -24.22
C SER A 337 4.75 13.51 -24.65
N ARG A 338 4.62 13.22 -25.94
CA ARG A 338 4.75 11.86 -26.50
C ARG A 338 6.20 11.37 -26.58
N VAL A 339 7.19 12.25 -26.58
CA VAL A 339 8.62 11.91 -26.53
C VAL A 339 9.11 11.72 -25.09
N GLY A 340 8.26 12.00 -24.08
CA GLY A 340 8.61 11.86 -22.66
C GLY A 340 9.46 13.01 -22.12
N LEU A 341 9.59 14.10 -22.86
CA LEU A 341 10.24 15.34 -22.40
C LEU A 341 9.15 16.24 -21.77
N ARG A 342 9.04 16.19 -20.46
CA ARG A 342 8.25 17.12 -19.63
C ARG A 342 9.19 18.01 -18.85
#